data_1e6a94adcef625a84d1ccaa2b66fcbdd
#
_entry.id   1e6a94adcef625a84d1ccaa2b66fcbdd
#
_cell.length_a   1.000
_cell.length_b   1.000
_cell.length_c   1.000
_cell.angle_alpha   90.00
_cell.angle_beta   90.00
_cell.angle_gamma   90.00
#
_symmetry.space_group_name_H-M   'P 1'
#
loop_
_entity.id
_entity.type
_entity.pdbx_description
1 polymer ?
#
loop_
_entity_poly.entity_id
_entity_poly.type
_entity_poly.pdbx_seq_one_letter_code
_entity_poly.pdbx_strand_id
1 'polypeptide(L)'
;PGGICSRMVKLCGVPESQVEDTLKDLIDGQTNPTIATYAKTGEVHIRVTASGENAKAAGKTIKPIVKELKSRFGGDIYSTREETTLEMAVADLLLANDLTVTTAESCTGGMIAARIINVPGVSECYKAGLVTYSNKAKRKFLGVRKSTLDKYGAVSSKTAGEMAKGAALLLKADVAV
;
A
#
# COMPACT_ATOMS: atom_id res chain seq x y z
N PRO A 1 20.21 -27.36 19.27
CA PRO A 1 19.54 -26.92 18.06
C PRO A 1 19.49 -25.40 18.07
N GLY A 2 20.10 -24.78 17.04
CA GLY A 2 20.13 -23.32 16.91
C GLY A 2 18.74 -22.73 16.67
N GLY A 3 18.55 -21.45 16.99
CA GLY A 3 17.32 -20.71 16.72
C GLY A 3 17.38 -19.95 15.38
N ILE A 4 16.25 -19.89 14.69
CA ILE A 4 16.07 -19.04 13.50
C ILE A 4 15.09 -17.93 13.85
N CYS A 5 15.36 -16.71 13.37
CA CYS A 5 14.46 -15.59 13.47
C CYS A 5 14.35 -14.91 12.11
N SER A 6 13.15 -14.46 11.77
CA SER A 6 12.90 -13.67 10.55
C SER A 6 12.16 -12.38 10.89
N ARG A 7 12.39 -11.34 10.08
CA ARG A 7 11.64 -10.10 10.10
C ARG A 7 11.27 -9.70 8.69
N MET A 8 10.05 -9.23 8.52
CA MET A 8 9.57 -8.71 7.27
C MET A 8 9.67 -7.17 7.28
N VAL A 9 10.10 -6.58 6.17
CA VAL A 9 10.01 -5.14 5.91
C VAL A 9 9.23 -4.99 4.61
N LYS A 10 8.09 -4.31 4.65
CA LYS A 10 7.12 -4.24 3.56
C LYS A 10 7.08 -2.85 2.97
N LEU A 11 7.31 -2.76 1.66
CA LEU A 11 7.36 -1.53 0.89
C LEU A 11 6.15 -1.43 -0.04
N CYS A 12 5.66 -0.23 -0.31
CA CYS A 12 4.70 0.04 -1.37
C CYS A 12 5.18 1.17 -2.28
N GLY A 13 4.82 1.07 -3.58
CA GLY A 13 5.14 2.11 -4.56
C GLY A 13 6.59 2.15 -5.06
N VAL A 14 7.43 1.21 -4.65
CA VAL A 14 8.83 1.09 -5.10
C VAL A 14 8.95 -0.10 -6.05
N PRO A 15 9.50 0.07 -7.26
CA PRO A 15 9.76 -1.04 -8.18
C PRO A 15 10.77 -2.05 -7.59
N GLU A 16 10.56 -3.35 -7.86
CA GLU A 16 11.45 -4.42 -7.39
C GLU A 16 12.91 -4.19 -7.80
N SER A 17 13.15 -3.79 -9.05
CA SER A 17 14.51 -3.50 -9.55
C SER A 17 15.20 -2.40 -8.75
N GLN A 18 14.47 -1.36 -8.36
CA GLN A 18 15.01 -0.30 -7.51
C GLN A 18 15.33 -0.80 -6.10
N VAL A 19 14.50 -1.68 -5.55
CA VAL A 19 14.77 -2.31 -4.25
C VAL A 19 16.04 -3.16 -4.32
N GLU A 20 16.19 -3.98 -5.36
CA GLU A 20 17.37 -4.82 -5.56
C GLU A 20 18.65 -4.00 -5.74
N ASP A 21 18.61 -2.95 -6.57
CA ASP A 21 19.73 -2.04 -6.74
C ASP A 21 20.12 -1.35 -5.42
N THR A 22 19.14 -0.92 -4.64
CA THR A 22 19.35 -0.27 -3.34
C THR A 22 19.95 -1.23 -2.31
N LEU A 23 19.70 -2.53 -2.43
CA LEU A 23 20.16 -3.56 -1.50
C LEU A 23 21.38 -4.34 -1.98
N LYS A 24 21.89 -4.05 -3.18
CA LYS A 24 22.92 -4.84 -3.84
C LYS A 24 24.13 -5.10 -2.95
N ASP A 25 24.64 -4.08 -2.28
CA ASP A 25 25.79 -4.18 -1.35
C ASP A 25 25.51 -5.11 -0.17
N LEU A 26 24.29 -5.09 0.38
CA LEU A 26 23.88 -5.96 1.48
C LEU A 26 23.66 -7.39 1.03
N ILE A 27 23.12 -7.59 -0.18
CA ILE A 27 22.82 -8.92 -0.73
C ILE A 27 24.12 -9.61 -1.18
N ASP A 28 25.01 -8.91 -1.87
CA ASP A 28 26.25 -9.47 -2.38
C ASP A 28 27.22 -9.92 -1.26
N GLY A 29 27.19 -9.23 -0.13
CA GLY A 29 28.03 -9.53 1.03
C GLY A 29 27.39 -10.39 2.13
N GLN A 30 26.15 -10.84 1.92
CA GLN A 30 25.38 -11.49 2.97
C GLN A 30 25.89 -12.90 3.33
N THR A 31 25.88 -13.19 4.62
CA THR A 31 26.13 -14.54 5.15
C THR A 31 25.10 -14.90 6.24
N ASN A 32 25.07 -14.10 7.30
CA ASN A 32 24.08 -14.17 8.38
C ASN A 32 23.96 -12.78 9.03
N PRO A 33 22.85 -12.07 8.89
CA PRO A 33 21.58 -12.51 8.31
C PRO A 33 21.58 -12.56 6.78
N THR A 34 20.59 -13.26 6.21
CA THR A 34 20.27 -13.22 4.78
C THR A 34 19.09 -12.31 4.50
N ILE A 35 19.08 -11.72 3.31
CA ILE A 35 18.03 -10.83 2.81
C ILE A 35 17.44 -11.45 1.54
N ALA A 36 16.12 -11.51 1.45
CA ALA A 36 15.40 -11.97 0.27
C ALA A 36 14.25 -11.00 -0.04
N THR A 37 14.08 -10.67 -1.31
CA THR A 37 13.00 -9.83 -1.83
C THR A 37 11.88 -10.70 -2.40
N TYR A 38 10.64 -10.24 -2.24
CA TYR A 38 9.44 -10.87 -2.76
C TYR A 38 8.56 -9.80 -3.39
N ALA A 39 8.52 -9.78 -4.72
CA ALA A 39 7.64 -8.87 -5.46
C ALA A 39 6.18 -9.32 -5.34
N LYS A 40 5.32 -8.33 -5.15
CA LYS A 40 3.86 -8.44 -5.20
C LYS A 40 3.29 -7.30 -6.02
N THR A 41 2.02 -7.37 -6.34
CA THR A 41 1.37 -6.29 -7.11
C THR A 41 1.38 -4.97 -6.31
N GLY A 42 2.22 -4.02 -6.73
CA GLY A 42 2.38 -2.71 -6.09
C GLY A 42 3.18 -2.70 -4.79
N GLU A 43 3.74 -3.85 -4.38
CA GLU A 43 4.48 -4.01 -3.13
C GLU A 43 5.76 -4.83 -3.32
N VAL A 44 6.76 -4.57 -2.49
CA VAL A 44 7.94 -5.45 -2.34
C VAL A 44 8.11 -5.76 -0.87
N HIS A 45 8.16 -7.05 -0.54
CA HIS A 45 8.43 -7.51 0.81
C HIS A 45 9.88 -7.96 0.92
N ILE A 46 10.61 -7.46 1.90
CA ILE A 46 11.99 -7.83 2.20
C ILE A 46 11.97 -8.69 3.46
N ARG A 47 12.46 -9.92 3.34
CA ARG A 47 12.63 -10.82 4.49
C ARG A 47 14.10 -10.82 4.91
N VAL A 48 14.34 -10.50 6.18
CA VAL A 48 15.65 -10.63 6.81
C VAL A 48 15.61 -11.83 7.74
N THR A 49 16.45 -12.83 7.52
CA THR A 49 16.48 -14.07 8.29
C THR A 49 17.87 -14.28 8.86
N ALA A 50 17.95 -14.59 10.15
CA ALA A 50 19.19 -14.94 10.82
C ALA A 50 19.06 -16.27 11.58
N SER A 51 20.18 -16.96 11.69
CA SER A 51 20.39 -18.07 12.61
C SER A 51 21.25 -17.65 13.81
N GLY A 52 21.13 -18.36 14.92
CA GLY A 52 21.92 -18.13 16.12
C GLY A 52 21.78 -19.28 17.12
N GLU A 53 22.44 -19.19 18.24
CA GLU A 53 22.32 -20.17 19.33
C GLU A 53 20.86 -20.36 19.81
N ASN A 54 20.10 -19.29 19.75
CA ASN A 54 18.66 -19.25 20.05
C ASN A 54 17.98 -18.12 19.27
N ALA A 55 16.65 -18.10 19.26
CA ALA A 55 15.86 -17.10 18.55
C ALA A 55 16.16 -15.65 19.00
N LYS A 56 16.50 -15.42 20.29
CA LYS A 56 16.86 -14.12 20.82
C LYS A 56 18.20 -13.63 20.25
N ALA A 57 19.19 -14.49 20.14
CA ALA A 57 20.49 -14.19 19.54
C ALA A 57 20.32 -13.88 18.04
N ALA A 58 19.59 -14.75 17.29
CA ALA A 58 19.26 -14.50 15.90
C ALA A 58 18.53 -13.15 15.69
N GLY A 59 17.57 -12.83 16.55
CA GLY A 59 16.87 -11.54 16.52
C GLY A 59 17.76 -10.32 16.74
N LYS A 60 18.82 -10.44 17.55
CA LYS A 60 19.81 -9.36 17.71
C LYS A 60 20.60 -9.10 16.41
N THR A 61 20.93 -10.15 15.68
CA THR A 61 21.66 -10.07 14.41
C THR A 61 20.83 -9.39 13.31
N ILE A 62 19.50 -9.53 13.34
CA ILE A 62 18.57 -8.89 12.39
C ILE A 62 18.45 -7.37 12.61
N LYS A 63 18.49 -6.91 13.84
CA LYS A 63 18.21 -5.50 14.18
C LYS A 63 19.02 -4.46 13.41
N PRO A 64 20.34 -4.59 13.21
CA PRO A 64 21.13 -3.63 12.45
C PRO A 64 20.67 -3.55 11.00
N ILE A 65 20.36 -4.70 10.37
CA ILE A 65 19.89 -4.74 8.99
C ILE A 65 18.52 -4.09 8.85
N VAL A 66 17.58 -4.39 9.73
CA VAL A 66 16.26 -3.73 9.71
C VAL A 66 16.39 -2.21 9.92
N LYS A 67 17.32 -1.76 10.75
CA LYS A 67 17.62 -0.33 10.93
C LYS A 67 18.15 0.29 9.65
N GLU A 68 19.05 -0.41 8.96
CA GLU A 68 19.61 0.01 7.68
C GLU A 68 18.52 0.10 6.60
N LEU A 69 17.65 -0.91 6.50
CA LEU A 69 16.49 -0.88 5.58
C LEU A 69 15.59 0.33 5.86
N LYS A 70 15.32 0.62 7.12
CA LYS A 70 14.54 1.82 7.50
C LYS A 70 15.23 3.12 7.08
N SER A 71 16.55 3.18 7.13
CA SER A 71 17.32 4.34 6.68
C SER A 71 17.25 4.52 5.17
N ARG A 72 17.32 3.41 4.39
CA ARG A 72 17.34 3.45 2.92
C ARG A 72 15.95 3.71 2.31
N PHE A 73 14.90 3.14 2.88
CA PHE A 73 13.55 3.19 2.29
C PHE A 73 12.59 4.16 2.99
N GLY A 74 12.87 4.53 4.24
CA GLY A 74 12.14 5.59 4.94
C GLY A 74 10.61 5.46 4.87
N GLY A 75 9.96 6.45 4.26
CA GLY A 75 8.51 6.53 4.13
C GLY A 75 7.87 5.51 3.20
N ASP A 76 8.65 4.81 2.36
CA ASP A 76 8.14 3.75 1.49
C ASP A 76 7.79 2.48 2.27
N ILE A 77 8.28 2.35 3.52
CA ILE A 77 7.96 1.23 4.41
C ILE A 77 6.60 1.48 5.06
N TYR A 78 5.62 0.65 4.73
CA TYR A 78 4.32 0.72 5.38
C TYR A 78 4.20 -0.17 6.62
N SER A 79 5.00 -1.25 6.73
CA SER A 79 5.02 -2.12 7.93
C SER A 79 6.29 -2.92 8.05
N THR A 80 6.64 -3.26 9.31
CA THR A 80 7.66 -4.26 9.65
C THR A 80 7.06 -5.47 10.40
N ARG A 81 5.74 -5.60 10.41
CA ARG A 81 4.98 -6.69 11.02
C ARG A 81 4.49 -7.64 9.91
N GLU A 82 4.63 -8.93 10.16
CA GLU A 82 4.32 -9.94 9.15
C GLU A 82 2.82 -9.98 8.80
N GLU A 83 1.97 -9.84 9.79
CA GLU A 83 0.52 -9.89 9.68
C GLU A 83 -0.11 -8.65 9.07
N THR A 84 0.56 -7.49 9.08
CA THR A 84 -0.01 -6.23 8.59
C THR A 84 -0.04 -6.20 7.06
N THR A 85 -1.23 -6.10 6.49
CA THR A 85 -1.42 -5.86 5.06
C THR A 85 -1.37 -4.37 4.74
N LEU A 86 -1.26 -4.01 3.45
CA LEU A 86 -1.28 -2.61 3.02
C LEU A 86 -2.62 -1.95 3.38
N GLU A 87 -3.73 -2.68 3.20
CA GLU A 87 -5.07 -2.20 3.55
C GLU A 87 -5.21 -1.92 5.04
N MET A 88 -4.65 -2.80 5.88
CA MET A 88 -4.65 -2.60 7.35
C MET A 88 -3.83 -1.35 7.73
N ALA A 89 -2.65 -1.17 7.13
CA ALA A 89 -1.83 0.00 7.39
C ALA A 89 -2.53 1.30 6.98
N VAL A 90 -3.23 1.30 5.84
CA VAL A 90 -4.03 2.46 5.38
C VAL A 90 -5.21 2.72 6.32
N ALA A 91 -5.95 1.69 6.71
CA ALA A 91 -7.08 1.83 7.64
C ALA A 91 -6.62 2.37 9.00
N ASP A 92 -5.54 1.82 9.56
CA ASP A 92 -4.95 2.29 10.82
C ASP A 92 -4.55 3.76 10.75
N LEU A 93 -3.95 4.18 9.62
CA LEU A 93 -3.54 5.56 9.42
C LEU A 93 -4.73 6.52 9.32
N LEU A 94 -5.79 6.13 8.60
CA LEU A 94 -7.03 6.90 8.50
C LEU A 94 -7.70 7.06 9.86
N LEU A 95 -7.88 5.96 10.59
CA LEU A 95 -8.51 5.94 11.91
C LEU A 95 -7.70 6.76 12.93
N ALA A 96 -6.37 6.66 12.91
CA ALA A 96 -5.51 7.41 13.82
C ALA A 96 -5.55 8.94 13.59
N ASN A 97 -6.01 9.38 12.41
CA ASN A 97 -6.14 10.80 12.06
C ASN A 97 -7.61 11.26 11.94
N ASP A 98 -8.57 10.47 12.37
CA ASP A 98 -10.02 10.74 12.25
C ASP A 98 -10.46 11.09 10.81
N LEU A 99 -9.83 10.46 9.81
CA LEU A 99 -10.09 10.68 8.40
C LEU A 99 -11.01 9.60 7.82
N THR A 100 -11.90 10.01 6.93
CA THR A 100 -12.75 9.13 6.15
C THR A 100 -12.27 9.02 4.72
N VAL A 101 -12.48 7.85 4.10
CA VAL A 101 -12.11 7.58 2.71
C VAL A 101 -13.29 7.05 1.91
N THR A 102 -13.34 7.42 0.64
CA THR A 102 -14.26 6.87 -0.36
C THR A 102 -13.52 6.43 -1.62
N THR A 103 -14.19 5.64 -2.45
CA THR A 103 -13.66 5.18 -3.74
C THR A 103 -14.56 5.57 -4.90
N ALA A 104 -13.96 5.93 -6.03
CA ALA A 104 -14.62 6.23 -7.29
C ALA A 104 -14.00 5.37 -8.39
N GLU A 105 -14.55 4.20 -8.63
CA GLU A 105 -13.96 3.18 -9.48
C GLU A 105 -14.61 3.11 -10.86
N SER A 106 -13.85 2.70 -11.86
CA SER A 106 -14.32 2.41 -13.21
C SER A 106 -13.91 0.98 -13.60
N CYS A 107 -12.78 0.81 -14.31
CA CYS A 107 -12.29 -0.50 -14.74
C CYS A 107 -11.91 -1.43 -13.58
N THR A 108 -11.58 -0.90 -12.43
CA THR A 108 -11.31 -1.66 -11.19
C THR A 108 -12.56 -2.31 -10.60
N GLY A 109 -13.77 -1.88 -11.00
CA GLY A 109 -15.04 -2.55 -10.75
C GLY A 109 -15.39 -2.79 -9.27
N GLY A 110 -14.83 -2.02 -8.34
CA GLY A 110 -15.03 -2.19 -6.90
C GLY A 110 -13.88 -2.93 -6.20
N MET A 111 -12.78 -3.25 -6.89
CA MET A 111 -11.65 -3.97 -6.28
C MET A 111 -10.95 -3.16 -5.19
N ILE A 112 -10.86 -1.84 -5.29
CA ILE A 112 -10.27 -0.99 -4.24
C ILE A 112 -11.18 -1.01 -3.01
N ALA A 113 -12.48 -0.82 -3.22
CA ALA A 113 -13.48 -0.94 -2.15
C ALA A 113 -13.41 -2.31 -1.47
N ALA A 114 -13.36 -3.39 -2.25
CA ALA A 114 -13.27 -4.77 -1.74
C ALA A 114 -12.02 -4.97 -0.87
N ARG A 115 -10.86 -4.46 -1.27
CA ARG A 115 -9.64 -4.52 -0.45
C ARG A 115 -9.81 -3.79 0.87
N ILE A 116 -10.38 -2.58 0.85
CA ILE A 116 -10.58 -1.78 2.06
C ILE A 116 -11.55 -2.48 3.03
N ILE A 117 -12.69 -2.97 2.54
CA ILE A 117 -13.70 -3.60 3.41
C ILE A 117 -13.30 -4.94 4.01
N ASN A 118 -12.20 -5.55 3.52
CA ASN A 118 -11.62 -6.75 4.15
C ASN A 118 -10.95 -6.46 5.50
N VAL A 119 -10.74 -5.19 5.85
CA VAL A 119 -10.16 -4.82 7.14
C VAL A 119 -11.26 -4.75 8.21
N PRO A 120 -11.18 -5.55 9.29
CA PRO A 120 -12.15 -5.47 10.39
C PRO A 120 -12.21 -4.06 11.00
N GLY A 121 -13.42 -3.55 11.25
CA GLY A 121 -13.63 -2.22 11.85
C GLY A 121 -13.49 -1.04 10.89
N VAL A 122 -13.19 -1.26 9.62
CA VAL A 122 -12.99 -0.19 8.63
C VAL A 122 -14.25 0.65 8.37
N SER A 123 -15.43 0.18 8.77
CA SER A 123 -16.68 0.95 8.67
C SER A 123 -16.66 2.29 9.40
N GLU A 124 -15.72 2.48 10.32
CA GLU A 124 -15.52 3.77 11.00
C GLU A 124 -14.95 4.82 10.04
N CYS A 125 -14.08 4.43 9.07
CA CYS A 125 -13.47 5.36 8.12
C CYS A 125 -13.92 5.19 6.67
N TYR A 126 -14.53 4.04 6.28
CA TYR A 126 -15.05 3.80 4.93
C TYR A 126 -16.57 3.57 4.97
N LYS A 127 -17.34 4.51 4.44
CA LYS A 127 -18.81 4.46 4.49
C LYS A 127 -19.44 3.98 3.19
N ALA A 128 -18.87 4.38 2.04
CA ALA A 128 -19.38 4.05 0.71
C ALA A 128 -18.33 4.24 -0.37
N GLY A 129 -18.56 3.64 -1.52
CA GLY A 129 -17.81 3.86 -2.76
C GLY A 129 -18.74 3.75 -3.96
N LEU A 130 -18.29 4.24 -5.10
CA LEU A 130 -19.07 4.25 -6.34
C LEU A 130 -18.30 3.54 -7.45
N VAL A 131 -19.01 2.71 -8.22
CA VAL A 131 -18.51 2.14 -9.48
C VAL A 131 -19.28 2.82 -10.63
N THR A 132 -18.61 3.76 -11.31
CA THR A 132 -19.20 4.54 -12.39
C THR A 132 -18.53 4.19 -13.72
N TYR A 133 -18.92 3.05 -14.29
CA TYR A 133 -18.25 2.47 -15.46
C TYR A 133 -18.48 3.28 -16.74
N SER A 134 -19.71 3.75 -16.99
CA SER A 134 -20.02 4.52 -18.20
C SER A 134 -19.75 6.03 -18.04
N ASN A 135 -19.48 6.72 -19.14
CA ASN A 135 -19.35 8.18 -19.16
C ASN A 135 -20.61 8.88 -18.63
N LYS A 136 -21.79 8.31 -18.92
CA LYS A 136 -23.06 8.82 -18.38
C LYS A 136 -23.11 8.73 -16.86
N ALA A 137 -22.66 7.60 -16.29
CA ALA A 137 -22.59 7.42 -14.83
C ALA A 137 -21.55 8.34 -14.20
N LYS A 138 -20.36 8.49 -14.79
CA LYS A 138 -19.33 9.43 -14.32
C LYS A 138 -19.87 10.86 -14.22
N ARG A 139 -20.59 11.29 -15.23
CA ARG A 139 -21.22 12.63 -15.25
C ARG A 139 -22.34 12.76 -14.22
N LYS A 140 -23.25 11.79 -14.20
CA LYS A 140 -24.48 11.85 -13.40
C LYS A 140 -24.19 11.79 -11.89
N PHE A 141 -23.32 10.89 -11.47
CA PHE A 141 -23.09 10.61 -10.05
C PHE A 141 -21.90 11.37 -9.48
N LEU A 142 -20.86 11.58 -10.28
CA LEU A 142 -19.60 12.18 -9.82
C LEU A 142 -19.36 13.59 -10.38
N GLY A 143 -20.26 14.10 -11.21
CA GLY A 143 -20.13 15.45 -11.75
C GLY A 143 -18.97 15.62 -12.74
N VAL A 144 -18.45 14.55 -13.32
CA VAL A 144 -17.39 14.63 -14.33
C VAL A 144 -17.89 15.44 -15.52
N ARG A 145 -17.13 16.46 -15.95
CA ARG A 145 -17.54 17.35 -17.02
C ARG A 145 -17.48 16.69 -18.38
N LYS A 146 -18.49 16.97 -19.22
CA LYS A 146 -18.50 16.48 -20.60
C LYS A 146 -17.24 16.92 -21.36
N SER A 147 -16.84 18.18 -21.21
CA SER A 147 -15.62 18.71 -21.84
C SER A 147 -14.34 17.98 -21.44
N THR A 148 -14.25 17.48 -20.20
CA THR A 148 -13.12 16.68 -19.74
C THR A 148 -13.09 15.33 -20.43
N LEU A 149 -14.24 14.65 -20.51
CA LEU A 149 -14.38 13.38 -21.21
C LEU A 149 -14.11 13.51 -22.72
N ASP A 150 -14.63 14.57 -23.35
CA ASP A 150 -14.43 14.81 -24.78
C ASP A 150 -12.95 15.11 -25.11
N LYS A 151 -12.26 15.84 -24.25
CA LYS A 151 -10.88 16.26 -24.49
C LYS A 151 -9.82 15.23 -24.07
N TYR A 152 -10.02 14.57 -22.94
CA TYR A 152 -9.01 13.70 -22.33
C TYR A 152 -9.43 12.22 -22.30
N GLY A 153 -10.66 11.89 -22.63
CA GLY A 153 -11.21 10.54 -22.58
C GLY A 153 -11.55 10.09 -21.15
N ALA A 154 -12.19 8.93 -21.08
CA ALA A 154 -12.58 8.30 -19.81
C ALA A 154 -11.38 7.79 -19.02
N VAL A 155 -10.30 7.41 -19.71
CA VAL A 155 -9.07 6.87 -19.13
C VAL A 155 -7.99 7.95 -19.14
N SER A 156 -8.01 8.80 -18.13
CA SER A 156 -7.05 9.90 -17.97
C SER A 156 -6.98 10.36 -16.52
N SER A 157 -5.84 10.91 -16.11
CA SER A 157 -5.67 11.50 -14.79
C SER A 157 -6.65 12.66 -14.53
N LYS A 158 -7.04 13.39 -15.58
CA LYS A 158 -8.04 14.47 -15.43
C LYS A 158 -9.41 13.91 -15.08
N THR A 159 -9.86 12.86 -15.78
CA THR A 159 -11.14 12.21 -15.47
C THR A 159 -11.10 11.52 -14.11
N ALA A 160 -10.02 10.82 -13.77
CA ALA A 160 -9.85 10.19 -12.46
C ALA A 160 -9.90 11.22 -11.32
N GLY A 161 -9.21 12.35 -11.47
CA GLY A 161 -9.25 13.42 -10.47
C GLY A 161 -10.64 14.05 -10.29
N GLU A 162 -11.40 14.21 -11.38
CA GLU A 162 -12.80 14.68 -11.28
C GLU A 162 -13.71 13.63 -10.64
N MET A 163 -13.49 12.34 -10.92
CA MET A 163 -14.22 11.26 -10.28
C MET A 163 -13.97 11.22 -8.77
N ALA A 164 -12.71 11.24 -8.35
CA ALA A 164 -12.35 11.26 -6.93
C ALA A 164 -12.92 12.48 -6.21
N LYS A 165 -12.77 13.68 -6.79
CA LYS A 165 -13.35 14.91 -6.24
C LYS A 165 -14.86 14.83 -6.11
N GLY A 166 -15.54 14.32 -7.13
CA GLY A 166 -17.00 14.13 -7.11
C GLY A 166 -17.45 13.18 -6.01
N ALA A 167 -16.73 12.07 -5.81
CA ALA A 167 -17.03 11.12 -4.75
C ALA A 167 -16.80 11.73 -3.35
N ALA A 168 -15.67 12.43 -3.15
CA ALA A 168 -15.39 13.11 -1.88
C ALA A 168 -16.50 14.10 -1.51
N LEU A 169 -16.94 14.91 -2.47
CA LEU A 169 -18.02 15.89 -2.25
C LEU A 169 -19.36 15.22 -1.98
N LEU A 170 -19.72 14.20 -2.77
CA LEU A 170 -21.00 13.50 -2.65
C LEU A 170 -21.13 12.77 -1.31
N LEU A 171 -20.06 12.12 -0.88
CA LEU A 171 -20.04 11.26 0.32
C LEU A 171 -19.46 11.97 1.55
N LYS A 172 -19.07 13.25 1.41
CA LYS A 172 -18.44 14.06 2.47
C LYS A 172 -17.26 13.33 3.11
N ALA A 173 -16.42 12.73 2.26
CA ALA A 173 -15.21 12.03 2.69
C ALA A 173 -14.00 12.96 2.62
N ASP A 174 -13.05 12.80 3.54
CA ASP A 174 -11.82 13.59 3.61
C ASP A 174 -10.85 13.20 2.51
N VAL A 175 -10.81 11.91 2.17
CA VAL A 175 -9.97 11.33 1.13
C VAL A 175 -10.82 10.59 0.10
N ALA A 176 -10.45 10.67 -1.17
CA ALA A 176 -11.08 9.90 -2.24
C ALA A 176 -10.03 9.32 -3.20
N VAL A 177 -10.24 8.08 -3.63
CA VAL A 177 -9.40 7.33 -4.56
C VAL A 177 -10.20 6.88 -5.77
#